data_adc1f742748d3724c4e4503101c29056
#
_entry.id   adc1f742748d3724c4e4503101c29056
#
_cell.length_a   1.000
_cell.length_b   1.000
_cell.length_c   1.000
_cell.angle_alpha   90.00
_cell.angle_beta   90.00
_cell.angle_gamma   90.00
#
_symmetry.space_group_name_H-M   'P 1'
#
loop_
_entity.id
_entity.type
_entity.pdbx_description
1 polymer ?
#
loop_
_entity_poly.entity_id
_entity_poly.type
_entity_poly.pdbx_seq_one_letter_code
_entity_poly.pdbx_strand_id
1 'polypeptide(L)'
;MEVKFYDTVNDKLLKFAVVISQSNGKWVFCKHKERDTYEVPGGHREAGEDIFETAKRELQEETGAIKFEIKPICVYSVTGKNRVNDTGEETFGLLCFAEITEFAKELHSEMEKVVLMDELPENWTYPLIQPKLIEKYLRVESNSIIGATVTVTVDRPLGSYHPEYKDMYYPIN
;
A
#
# COMPACT_ATOMS: atom_id res chain seq x y z
N MET A 1 19.23 1.17 -9.31
CA MET A 1 17.96 0.54 -8.84
C MET A 1 16.83 1.03 -9.72
N GLU A 2 16.11 0.12 -10.35
CA GLU A 2 14.98 0.42 -11.22
C GLU A 2 13.74 -0.34 -10.75
N VAL A 3 12.59 0.34 -10.69
CA VAL A 3 11.29 -0.25 -10.37
C VAL A 3 10.38 -0.08 -11.58
N LYS A 4 9.83 -1.20 -12.07
CA LYS A 4 8.86 -1.23 -13.16
C LYS A 4 7.53 -1.82 -12.70
N PHE A 5 6.46 -1.50 -13.43
CA PHE A 5 5.11 -1.99 -13.14
C PHE A 5 4.50 -2.66 -14.35
N TYR A 6 3.75 -3.74 -14.11
CA TYR A 6 3.13 -4.57 -15.11
C TYR A 6 1.71 -4.92 -14.69
N ASP A 7 0.81 -5.10 -15.63
CA ASP A 7 -0.53 -5.61 -15.32
C ASP A 7 -0.47 -7.08 -14.90
N THR A 8 0.25 -7.89 -15.66
CA THR A 8 0.46 -9.31 -15.39
C THR A 8 1.86 -9.76 -15.84
N VAL A 9 2.35 -10.83 -15.23
CA VAL A 9 3.50 -11.61 -15.70
C VAL A 9 3.20 -13.10 -15.50
N ASN A 10 4.05 -13.97 -16.02
CA ASN A 10 3.96 -15.39 -15.73
C ASN A 10 4.07 -15.62 -14.20
N ASP A 11 3.15 -16.38 -13.62
CA ASP A 11 3.08 -16.65 -12.18
C ASP A 11 4.40 -17.20 -11.60
N LYS A 12 5.14 -17.99 -12.38
CA LYS A 12 6.44 -18.53 -11.95
C LYS A 12 7.51 -17.47 -11.67
N LEU A 13 7.35 -16.26 -12.23
CA LEU A 13 8.27 -15.15 -11.99
C LEU A 13 7.99 -14.44 -10.66
N LEU A 14 6.79 -14.56 -10.11
CA LEU A 14 6.39 -13.90 -8.86
C LEU A 14 7.07 -14.59 -7.67
N LYS A 15 8.03 -13.92 -7.06
CA LYS A 15 8.87 -14.44 -5.97
C LYS A 15 8.52 -13.86 -4.61
N PHE A 16 7.88 -12.70 -4.56
CA PHE A 16 7.53 -12.02 -3.32
C PHE A 16 6.22 -11.25 -3.47
N ALA A 17 5.64 -10.87 -2.34
CA ALA A 17 4.48 -10.00 -2.29
C ALA A 17 4.72 -8.88 -1.29
N VAL A 18 4.19 -7.71 -1.59
CA VAL A 18 4.21 -6.52 -0.72
C VAL A 18 2.80 -5.98 -0.60
N VAL A 19 2.42 -5.59 0.61
CA VAL A 19 1.08 -5.11 0.92
C VAL A 19 1.14 -3.70 1.50
N ILE A 20 0.73 -2.71 0.72
CA ILE A 20 0.45 -1.39 1.25
C ILE A 20 -0.84 -1.51 2.06
N SER A 21 -0.86 -1.00 3.29
CA SER A 21 -2.06 -1.11 4.13
C SER A 21 -2.39 0.17 4.87
N GLN A 22 -3.67 0.33 5.15
CA GLN A 22 -4.24 1.41 5.94
C GLN A 22 -5.19 0.83 7.00
N SER A 23 -5.37 1.59 8.06
CA SER A 23 -6.36 1.32 9.09
C SER A 23 -6.90 2.65 9.62
N ASN A 24 -8.22 2.85 9.57
CA ASN A 24 -8.88 4.09 9.95
C ASN A 24 -8.26 5.35 9.29
N GLY A 25 -7.94 5.27 8.00
CA GLY A 25 -7.36 6.35 7.22
C GLY A 25 -5.89 6.64 7.49
N LYS A 26 -5.23 5.84 8.32
CA LYS A 26 -3.79 5.95 8.63
C LYS A 26 -3.00 4.88 7.91
N TRP A 27 -1.80 5.21 7.48
CA TRP A 27 -0.85 4.26 6.91
C TRP A 27 -0.34 3.29 7.97
N VAL A 28 -0.20 2.03 7.60
CA VAL A 28 0.34 0.99 8.48
C VAL A 28 1.76 0.65 8.04
N PHE A 29 2.71 0.84 8.95
CA PHE A 29 4.11 0.50 8.74
C PHE A 29 4.62 -0.44 9.81
N CYS A 30 5.64 -1.22 9.45
CA CYS A 30 6.33 -2.13 10.35
C CYS A 30 7.74 -1.65 10.62
N LYS A 31 8.22 -1.91 11.82
CA LYS A 31 9.61 -1.70 12.22
C LYS A 31 10.23 -3.03 12.62
N HIS A 32 11.26 -3.45 11.91
CA HIS A 32 12.02 -4.64 12.26
C HIS A 32 12.80 -4.45 13.56
N LYS A 33 12.95 -5.53 14.36
CA LYS A 33 13.66 -5.50 15.67
C LYS A 33 15.10 -4.97 15.56
N GLU A 34 15.76 -5.24 14.47
CA GLU A 34 17.17 -4.92 14.24
C GLU A 34 17.41 -3.60 13.48
N ARG A 35 16.35 -2.83 13.15
CA ARG A 35 16.47 -1.62 12.33
C ARG A 35 15.69 -0.46 12.92
N ASP A 36 16.20 0.77 12.71
CA ASP A 36 15.49 2.01 13.03
C ASP A 36 14.76 2.62 11.83
N THR A 37 14.34 1.79 10.91
CA THR A 37 13.67 2.17 9.69
C THR A 37 12.31 1.49 9.57
N TYR A 38 11.45 2.06 8.75
CA TYR A 38 10.09 1.59 8.54
C TYR A 38 9.92 0.95 7.17
N GLU A 39 9.04 -0.02 7.09
CA GLU A 39 8.72 -0.72 5.86
C GLU A 39 7.25 -1.13 5.79
N VAL A 40 6.74 -1.32 4.59
CA VAL A 40 5.45 -1.96 4.39
C VAL A 40 5.62 -3.48 4.48
N PRO A 41 4.62 -4.22 4.97
CA PRO A 41 4.72 -5.67 5.10
C PRO A 41 4.92 -6.35 3.75
N GLY A 42 5.72 -7.39 3.74
CA GLY A 42 6.00 -8.19 2.55
C GLY A 42 7.08 -9.23 2.78
N GLY A 43 7.14 -10.20 1.89
CA GLY A 43 8.14 -11.25 1.97
C GLY A 43 8.08 -12.22 0.81
N HIS A 44 8.92 -13.26 0.91
CA HIS A 44 9.10 -14.24 -0.14
C HIS A 44 7.99 -15.28 -0.19
N ARG A 45 7.66 -15.68 -1.42
CA ARG A 45 6.74 -16.78 -1.69
C ARG A 45 7.36 -18.09 -1.22
N GLU A 46 6.61 -18.85 -0.45
CA GLU A 46 6.98 -20.19 -0.03
C GLU A 46 6.64 -21.24 -1.10
N ALA A 47 7.32 -22.41 -1.02
CA ALA A 47 7.08 -23.49 -1.97
C ALA A 47 5.62 -23.98 -1.92
N GLY A 48 4.97 -24.04 -3.08
CA GLY A 48 3.58 -24.47 -3.20
C GLY A 48 2.53 -23.41 -2.81
N GLU A 49 2.98 -22.23 -2.39
CA GLU A 49 2.09 -21.13 -2.01
C GLU A 49 1.61 -20.36 -3.25
N ASP A 50 0.34 -20.00 -3.29
CA ASP A 50 -0.17 -19.00 -4.25
C ASP A 50 0.35 -17.63 -3.85
N ILE A 51 0.69 -16.78 -4.82
CA ILE A 51 1.29 -15.47 -4.52
C ILE A 51 0.35 -14.56 -3.71
N PHE A 52 -0.96 -14.66 -3.91
CA PHE A 52 -1.92 -13.90 -3.12
C PHE A 52 -2.02 -14.41 -1.68
N GLU A 53 -1.84 -15.71 -1.46
CA GLU A 53 -1.70 -16.27 -0.11
C GLU A 53 -0.40 -15.81 0.57
N THR A 54 0.69 -15.63 -0.19
CA THR A 54 1.91 -14.99 0.32
C THR A 54 1.61 -13.60 0.86
N ALA A 55 0.88 -12.79 0.11
CA ALA A 55 0.51 -11.44 0.52
C ALA A 55 -0.28 -11.44 1.84
N LYS A 56 -1.29 -12.31 1.96
CA LYS A 56 -2.09 -12.43 3.18
C LYS A 56 -1.26 -12.91 4.38
N ARG A 57 -0.43 -13.91 4.18
CA ARG A 57 0.43 -14.46 5.23
C ARG A 57 1.40 -13.40 5.76
N GLU A 58 2.11 -12.72 4.87
CA GLU A 58 3.05 -11.66 5.27
C GLU A 58 2.35 -10.49 5.97
N LEU A 59 1.18 -10.08 5.49
CA LEU A 59 0.38 -9.06 6.17
C LEU A 59 0.05 -9.47 7.61
N GLN A 60 -0.41 -10.70 7.81
CA GLN A 60 -0.76 -11.22 9.13
C GLN A 60 0.47 -11.37 10.05
N GLU A 61 1.56 -11.91 9.53
CA GLU A 61 2.78 -12.14 10.29
C GLU A 61 3.44 -10.83 10.75
N GLU A 62 3.51 -9.85 9.86
CA GLU A 62 4.25 -8.61 10.12
C GLU A 62 3.42 -7.51 10.76
N THR A 63 2.11 -7.50 10.56
CA THR A 63 1.23 -6.48 11.16
C THR A 63 0.35 -6.99 12.30
N GLY A 64 0.16 -8.30 12.40
CA GLY A 64 -0.83 -8.88 13.30
C GLY A 64 -2.27 -8.67 12.85
N ALA A 65 -2.51 -8.37 11.59
CA ALA A 65 -3.86 -8.19 11.06
C ALA A 65 -4.72 -9.45 11.25
N ILE A 66 -5.88 -9.30 11.85
CA ILE A 66 -6.85 -10.38 12.07
C ILE A 66 -8.01 -10.25 11.09
N LYS A 67 -8.56 -9.03 10.95
CA LYS A 67 -9.62 -8.71 10.00
C LYS A 67 -9.14 -7.66 9.03
N PHE A 68 -9.23 -7.97 7.77
CA PHE A 68 -8.79 -7.10 6.68
C PHE A 68 -9.45 -7.46 5.35
N GLU A 69 -9.54 -6.49 4.48
CA GLU A 69 -9.85 -6.69 3.07
C GLU A 69 -8.60 -6.41 2.26
N ILE A 70 -8.20 -7.31 1.37
CA ILE A 70 -7.00 -7.22 0.57
C ILE A 70 -7.32 -7.41 -0.91
N LYS A 71 -6.72 -6.58 -1.77
CA LYS A 71 -6.86 -6.65 -3.23
C LYS A 71 -5.50 -6.54 -3.91
N PRO A 72 -5.27 -7.24 -5.02
CA PRO A 72 -4.09 -7.02 -5.85
C PRO A 72 -4.21 -5.68 -6.57
N ILE A 73 -3.08 -4.99 -6.72
CA ILE A 73 -2.98 -3.72 -7.48
C ILE A 73 -2.34 -3.97 -8.84
N CYS A 74 -1.12 -4.50 -8.83
CA CYS A 74 -0.35 -4.81 -10.04
C CYS A 74 0.85 -5.68 -9.69
N VAL A 75 1.55 -6.11 -10.72
CA VAL A 75 2.88 -6.70 -10.58
C VAL A 75 3.93 -5.58 -10.63
N TYR A 76 4.99 -5.70 -9.88
CA TYR A 76 6.14 -4.82 -9.98
C TYR A 76 7.43 -5.63 -10.10
N SER A 77 8.48 -5.00 -10.61
CA SER A 77 9.80 -5.58 -10.62
C SER A 77 10.83 -4.63 -10.04
N VAL A 78 11.89 -5.20 -9.53
CA VAL A 78 13.06 -4.47 -9.04
C VAL A 78 14.30 -5.01 -9.72
N THR A 79 15.07 -4.12 -10.31
CA THR A 79 16.37 -4.42 -10.91
C THR A 79 17.45 -3.64 -10.16
N GLY A 80 18.52 -4.31 -9.78
CA GLY A 80 19.62 -3.74 -9.02
C GLY A 80 19.82 -4.43 -7.67
N LYS A 81 21.04 -4.35 -7.16
CA LYS A 81 21.40 -4.97 -5.88
C LYS A 81 20.75 -4.26 -4.71
N ASN A 82 20.19 -5.05 -3.80
CA ASN A 82 19.60 -4.57 -2.55
C ASN A 82 19.74 -5.64 -1.47
N ARG A 83 19.12 -5.43 -0.30
CA ARG A 83 19.21 -6.35 0.86
C ARG A 83 18.72 -7.77 0.57
N VAL A 84 17.79 -7.93 -0.38
CA VAL A 84 17.14 -9.22 -0.71
C VAL A 84 17.47 -9.71 -2.11
N ASN A 85 18.31 -9.00 -2.84
CA ASN A 85 18.73 -9.35 -4.20
C ASN A 85 20.21 -8.99 -4.41
N ASP A 86 21.08 -9.95 -4.25
CA ASP A 86 22.54 -9.79 -4.36
C ASP A 86 23.03 -9.84 -5.80
N THR A 87 22.30 -10.45 -6.72
CA THR A 87 22.68 -10.54 -8.14
C THR A 87 22.40 -9.25 -8.89
N GLY A 88 21.38 -8.51 -8.48
CA GLY A 88 20.91 -7.32 -9.15
C GLY A 88 20.04 -7.60 -10.37
N GLU A 89 19.72 -8.86 -10.66
CA GLU A 89 18.80 -9.24 -11.72
C GLU A 89 17.38 -8.75 -11.45
N GLU A 90 16.58 -8.58 -12.51
CA GLU A 90 15.18 -8.22 -12.36
C GLU A 90 14.39 -9.31 -11.63
N THR A 91 13.73 -8.95 -10.54
CA THR A 91 12.89 -9.83 -9.73
C THR A 91 11.48 -9.26 -9.63
N PHE A 92 10.47 -10.14 -9.62
CA PHE A 92 9.06 -9.76 -9.72
C PHE A 92 8.29 -10.07 -8.46
N GLY A 93 7.40 -9.16 -8.09
CA GLY A 93 6.51 -9.29 -6.95
C GLY A 93 5.10 -8.83 -7.24
N LEU A 94 4.16 -9.27 -6.40
CA LEU A 94 2.80 -8.81 -6.40
C LEU A 94 2.68 -7.62 -5.43
N LEU A 95 2.12 -6.51 -5.90
CA LEU A 95 1.75 -5.38 -5.07
C LEU A 95 0.26 -5.47 -4.74
N CYS A 96 -0.05 -5.47 -3.45
CA CYS A 96 -1.42 -5.49 -2.93
C CYS A 96 -1.70 -4.25 -2.07
N PHE A 97 -2.99 -3.98 -1.87
CA PHE A 97 -3.47 -3.03 -0.87
C PHE A 97 -4.43 -3.73 0.09
N ALA A 98 -4.32 -3.42 1.37
CA ALA A 98 -5.22 -3.92 2.39
C ALA A 98 -5.77 -2.81 3.28
N GLU A 99 -7.06 -2.91 3.61
CA GLU A 99 -7.69 -2.16 4.70
C GLU A 99 -7.81 -3.09 5.91
N ILE A 100 -7.17 -2.71 7.01
CA ILE A 100 -7.14 -3.52 8.24
C ILE A 100 -8.11 -2.93 9.25
N THR A 101 -9.01 -3.75 9.77
CA THR A 101 -10.02 -3.35 10.75
C THR A 101 -9.75 -3.88 12.16
N GLU A 102 -8.97 -4.96 12.29
CA GLU A 102 -8.63 -5.53 13.60
C GLU A 102 -7.22 -6.09 13.59
N PHE A 103 -6.46 -5.77 14.63
CA PHE A 103 -5.10 -6.27 14.88
C PHE A 103 -5.06 -7.21 16.08
N ALA A 104 -4.13 -8.16 16.05
CA ALA A 104 -3.76 -8.94 17.22
C ALA A 104 -3.11 -8.06 18.30
N LYS A 105 -3.22 -8.48 19.56
CA LYS A 105 -2.64 -7.73 20.69
C LYS A 105 -1.12 -7.77 20.72
N GLU A 106 -0.53 -8.85 20.20
CA GLU A 106 0.92 -9.09 20.21
C GLU A 106 1.39 -9.58 18.86
N LEU A 107 2.61 -9.17 18.46
CA LEU A 107 3.29 -9.67 17.28
C LEU A 107 4.20 -10.84 17.65
N HIS A 108 4.14 -11.90 16.84
CA HIS A 108 4.99 -13.10 16.98
C HIS A 108 5.92 -13.26 15.76
N SER A 109 6.50 -12.17 15.30
CA SER A 109 7.33 -12.12 14.10
C SER A 109 8.67 -11.44 14.35
N GLU A 110 9.42 -11.21 13.28
CA GLU A 110 10.66 -10.41 13.30
C GLU A 110 10.40 -8.92 13.55
N MET A 111 9.16 -8.47 13.43
CA MET A 111 8.78 -7.08 13.63
C MET A 111 8.69 -6.74 15.12
N GLU A 112 9.26 -5.60 15.48
CA GLU A 112 9.19 -5.05 16.85
C GLU A 112 7.82 -4.46 17.11
N LYS A 113 7.32 -3.71 16.15
CA LYS A 113 6.05 -2.98 16.27
C LYS A 113 5.42 -2.65 14.94
N VAL A 114 4.12 -2.45 14.99
CA VAL A 114 3.30 -1.84 13.95
C VAL A 114 3.02 -0.40 14.36
N VAL A 115 3.13 0.51 13.41
CA VAL A 115 2.89 1.95 13.62
C VAL A 115 1.87 2.45 12.63
N LEU A 116 0.87 3.18 13.13
CA LEU A 116 -0.11 3.89 12.32
C LEU A 116 0.32 5.35 12.20
N MET A 117 0.47 5.82 10.97
CA MET A 117 0.97 7.16 10.66
C MET A 117 -0.01 7.92 9.77
N ASP A 118 -0.18 9.21 10.06
CA ASP A 118 -0.94 10.11 9.19
C ASP A 118 -0.17 10.44 7.91
N GLU A 119 1.17 10.48 8.00
CA GLU A 119 2.07 10.79 6.92
C GLU A 119 3.06 9.65 6.67
N LEU A 120 3.70 9.65 5.52
CA LEU A 120 4.72 8.67 5.17
C LEU A 120 6.00 8.89 6.00
N PRO A 121 6.71 7.82 6.39
CA PRO A 121 7.97 7.96 7.11
C PRO A 121 9.06 8.57 6.25
N GLU A 122 10.03 9.21 6.89
CA GLU A 122 11.23 9.73 6.22
C GLU A 122 12.34 8.67 6.13
N ASN A 123 12.40 7.77 7.12
CA ASN A 123 13.45 6.75 7.24
C ASN A 123 12.93 5.36 6.82
N TRP A 124 13.07 5.07 5.55
CA TRP A 124 12.66 3.82 4.95
C TRP A 124 13.73 2.75 5.03
N THR A 125 13.32 1.49 5.24
CA THR A 125 14.21 0.33 5.05
C THR A 125 14.59 0.16 3.57
N TYR A 126 13.64 0.43 2.67
CA TYR A 126 13.82 0.34 1.22
C TYR A 126 13.49 1.66 0.52
N PRO A 127 14.33 2.70 0.67
CA PRO A 127 14.01 4.06 0.23
C PRO A 127 13.92 4.22 -1.30
N LEU A 128 14.54 3.31 -2.07
CA LEU A 128 14.51 3.36 -3.54
C LEU A 128 13.40 2.51 -4.15
N ILE A 129 12.64 1.80 -3.32
CA ILE A 129 11.60 0.86 -3.78
C ILE A 129 10.23 1.27 -3.22
N GLN A 130 10.05 1.21 -1.91
CA GLN A 130 8.72 1.30 -1.30
C GLN A 130 8.00 2.63 -1.49
N PRO A 131 8.65 3.80 -1.47
CA PRO A 131 7.99 5.04 -1.84
C PRO A 131 7.41 5.03 -3.26
N LYS A 132 8.07 4.38 -4.21
CA LYS A 132 7.58 4.22 -5.59
C LYS A 132 6.34 3.31 -5.68
N LEU A 133 6.28 2.29 -4.84
CA LEU A 133 5.11 1.41 -4.75
C LEU A 133 3.89 2.17 -4.22
N ILE A 134 4.07 2.98 -3.19
CA ILE A 134 3.00 3.83 -2.64
C ILE A 134 2.53 4.87 -3.66
N GLU A 135 3.44 5.50 -4.37
CA GLU A 135 3.11 6.44 -5.45
C GLU A 135 2.26 5.75 -6.54
N LYS A 136 2.62 4.53 -6.92
CA LYS A 136 1.83 3.74 -7.89
C LYS A 136 0.43 3.46 -7.37
N TYR A 137 0.29 3.03 -6.12
CA TYR A 137 -1.01 2.80 -5.48
C TYR A 137 -1.88 4.06 -5.51
N LEU A 138 -1.33 5.21 -5.11
CA LEU A 138 -2.06 6.48 -5.10
C LEU A 138 -2.52 6.91 -6.50
N ARG A 139 -1.74 6.66 -7.54
CA ARG A 139 -2.14 6.93 -8.93
C ARG A 139 -3.30 6.03 -9.38
N VAL A 140 -3.28 4.75 -9.03
CA VAL A 140 -4.36 3.80 -9.36
C VAL A 140 -5.66 4.21 -8.67
N GLU A 141 -5.62 4.57 -7.39
CA GLU A 141 -6.78 5.04 -6.65
C GLU A 141 -7.33 6.36 -7.21
N SER A 142 -6.49 7.33 -7.55
CA SER A 142 -6.89 8.58 -8.20
C SER A 142 -7.61 8.35 -9.54
N ASN A 143 -7.10 7.45 -10.37
CA ASN A 143 -7.71 7.10 -11.65
C ASN A 143 -9.06 6.40 -11.47
N SER A 144 -9.22 5.56 -10.45
CA SER A 144 -10.50 4.93 -10.10
C SER A 144 -11.57 5.97 -9.72
N ILE A 145 -11.19 7.00 -8.98
CA ILE A 145 -12.10 8.09 -8.57
C ILE A 145 -12.52 8.93 -9.78
N ILE A 146 -11.60 9.25 -10.68
CA ILE A 146 -11.89 10.04 -11.90
C ILE A 146 -12.90 9.34 -12.81
N GLY A 147 -12.85 8.02 -12.88
CA GLY A 147 -13.79 7.21 -13.68
C GLY A 147 -15.12 6.90 -12.99
N ALA A 148 -15.28 7.25 -11.72
CA ALA A 148 -16.48 6.96 -10.95
C ALA A 148 -17.57 8.01 -11.14
N THR A 149 -18.83 7.55 -11.29
CA THR A 149 -19.98 8.43 -11.20
C THR A 149 -20.24 8.75 -9.74
N VAL A 150 -20.06 10.01 -9.37
CA VAL A 150 -20.34 10.50 -8.00
C VAL A 150 -21.71 11.18 -8.00
N THR A 151 -22.61 10.68 -7.16
CA THR A 151 -23.87 11.38 -6.89
C THR A 151 -23.60 12.44 -5.83
N VAL A 152 -23.67 13.68 -6.24
CA VAL A 152 -23.52 14.83 -5.34
C VAL A 152 -24.92 15.29 -4.93
N THR A 153 -25.20 15.26 -3.66
CA THR A 153 -26.41 15.91 -3.11
C THR A 153 -26.07 17.38 -2.87
N VAL A 154 -26.69 18.24 -3.67
CA VAL A 154 -26.55 19.68 -3.48
C VAL A 154 -27.56 20.12 -2.40
N ASP A 155 -27.06 20.49 -1.25
CA ASP A 155 -27.85 20.94 -0.12
C ASP A 155 -28.31 22.40 -0.25
N ARG A 156 -27.90 23.09 -1.33
CA ARG A 156 -28.25 24.46 -1.63
C ARG A 156 -28.54 24.69 -3.11
N PRO A 157 -29.48 25.54 -3.44
CA PRO A 157 -29.73 25.96 -4.82
C PRO A 157 -28.49 26.66 -5.43
N LEU A 158 -28.25 26.43 -6.72
CA LEU A 158 -27.25 27.17 -7.49
C LEU A 158 -27.50 28.68 -7.38
N GLY A 159 -26.44 29.46 -7.18
CA GLY A 159 -26.50 30.90 -7.04
C GLY A 159 -26.80 31.40 -5.61
N SER A 160 -26.95 30.50 -4.63
CA SER A 160 -27.11 30.88 -3.23
C SER A 160 -25.76 31.16 -2.55
N TYR A 161 -25.78 32.07 -1.57
CA TYR A 161 -24.60 32.33 -0.75
C TYR A 161 -24.34 31.22 0.29
N HIS A 162 -23.10 30.92 0.53
CA HIS A 162 -22.72 30.08 1.66
C HIS A 162 -22.80 30.93 2.97
N PRO A 163 -23.39 30.40 4.07
CA PRO A 163 -23.52 31.18 5.32
C PRO A 163 -22.20 31.61 5.93
N GLU A 164 -21.16 30.82 5.77
CA GLU A 164 -19.81 31.06 6.33
C GLU A 164 -18.92 31.89 5.40
N TYR A 165 -19.27 31.97 4.11
CA TYR A 165 -18.47 32.64 3.08
C TYR A 165 -19.34 33.59 2.30
N LYS A 166 -19.64 34.73 2.91
CA LYS A 166 -20.60 35.74 2.37
C LYS A 166 -20.22 36.26 0.99
N ASP A 167 -18.96 36.18 0.61
CA ASP A 167 -18.42 36.70 -0.65
C ASP A 167 -18.21 35.65 -1.73
N MET A 168 -18.58 34.38 -1.46
CA MET A 168 -18.46 33.29 -2.43
C MET A 168 -19.80 32.96 -3.08
N TYR A 169 -19.86 33.12 -4.39
CA TYR A 169 -20.92 32.61 -5.24
C TYR A 169 -20.62 31.19 -5.71
N TYR A 170 -21.59 30.30 -5.64
CA TYR A 170 -21.49 29.01 -6.32
C TYR A 170 -21.61 29.26 -7.83
N PRO A 171 -20.60 28.81 -8.62
CA PRO A 171 -20.65 28.98 -10.07
C PRO A 171 -21.85 28.22 -10.66
N ILE A 172 -22.50 28.85 -11.62
CA ILE A 172 -23.54 28.21 -12.43
C ILE A 172 -22.78 27.50 -13.58
N ASN A 173 -22.80 26.19 -13.58
CA ASN A 173 -22.34 25.37 -14.73
C ASN A 173 -23.54 24.93 -15.54
#